data_1118bdc6e05271f3e180bcdc338373ff
#
_entry.id   1118bdc6e05271f3e180bcdc338373ff
#
_cell.length_a   1.000
_cell.length_b   1.000
_cell.length_c   1.000
_cell.angle_alpha   90.00
_cell.angle_beta   90.00
_cell.angle_gamma   90.00
#
_symmetry.space_group_name_H-M   'P 1'
#
loop_
_entity.id
_entity.type
_entity.pdbx_description
1 polymer ?
#
loop_
_entity_poly.entity_id
_entity_poly.type
_entity_poly.pdbx_seq_one_letter_code
_entity_poly.pdbx_strand_id
1 'polypeptide(L)'
;MSDLPDFKFDLEKAKGWDGAAGSARQHTVNEFPVSTSFAAVSMRLQPGALRELHWHAIAAEWAYVISGRCRVTVIAPSGNAEISDFGPGDVWYFPKGHGHSIQGLGPSECHFLLIFDDGRFSEFGTFSITDWMSRTPPDVLGQNLQFPPAVLAKLPKEEVYIVQGELPPDAPPGALNTNLEPSQLNHKFRLGAAPLLKFEGGSEQVVSQQQFPISSTITGVLLTIKPGGLRELHWHPNADEWQYYIKGRSEIGIFGANGKYRQDEFGPGDVAFINRGFGHYIKQIGNEETQILVAFNSPDYQEISISTWLASNPPRLLADNFGLDVGVVEKLPKAGRFIVGAT
;
A
#
# COMPACT_ATOMS: atom_id res chain seq x y z
N MET A 1 -18.56 11.08 -23.37
CA MET A 1 -17.76 11.58 -22.22
C MET A 1 -18.10 10.70 -21.05
N SER A 2 -17.07 10.23 -20.32
CA SER A 2 -17.29 9.43 -19.12
C SER A 2 -17.91 10.31 -18.02
N ASP A 3 -19.02 9.86 -17.43
CA ASP A 3 -19.64 10.54 -16.28
C ASP A 3 -19.01 10.13 -14.94
N LEU A 4 -18.00 9.27 -14.96
CA LEU A 4 -17.24 8.87 -13.76
C LEU A 4 -16.06 9.84 -13.53
N PRO A 5 -15.71 10.10 -12.25
CA PRO A 5 -14.56 10.92 -11.92
C PRO A 5 -13.26 10.30 -12.45
N ASP A 6 -12.21 11.11 -12.48
CA ASP A 6 -10.87 10.61 -12.79
C ASP A 6 -10.43 9.65 -11.69
N PHE A 7 -10.03 8.43 -12.07
CA PHE A 7 -9.61 7.36 -11.17
C PHE A 7 -8.12 7.00 -11.35
N LYS A 8 -7.40 7.82 -12.12
CA LYS A 8 -5.96 7.70 -12.36
C LYS A 8 -5.19 8.85 -11.73
N PHE A 9 -4.03 8.54 -11.15
CA PHE A 9 -3.11 9.52 -10.60
C PHE A 9 -1.65 9.08 -10.85
N ASP A 10 -0.77 10.00 -11.27
CA ASP A 10 0.67 9.73 -11.44
C ASP A 10 1.39 10.09 -10.13
N LEU A 11 1.63 9.10 -9.28
CA LEU A 11 2.23 9.29 -7.96
C LEU A 11 3.69 9.73 -8.05
N GLU A 12 4.44 9.22 -9.02
CA GLU A 12 5.86 9.53 -9.15
C GLU A 12 6.12 10.96 -9.64
N LYS A 13 5.12 11.60 -10.26
CA LYS A 13 5.16 13.02 -10.65
C LYS A 13 4.42 13.96 -9.70
N ALA A 14 3.88 13.44 -8.60
CA ALA A 14 3.21 14.24 -7.60
C ALA A 14 4.17 15.27 -6.97
N LYS A 15 3.60 16.37 -6.47
CA LYS A 15 4.37 17.26 -5.60
C LYS A 15 4.79 16.55 -4.33
N GLY A 16 5.98 16.86 -3.84
CA GLY A 16 6.51 16.20 -2.68
C GLY A 16 7.67 16.93 -2.06
N TRP A 17 8.45 16.20 -1.30
CA TRP A 17 9.67 16.65 -0.67
C TRP A 17 10.89 16.03 -1.37
N ASP A 18 11.95 16.84 -1.55
CA ASP A 18 13.24 16.40 -2.12
C ASP A 18 14.39 16.91 -1.25
N GLY A 19 15.34 16.03 -0.97
CA GLY A 19 16.56 16.34 -0.24
C GLY A 19 17.69 15.39 -0.61
N ALA A 20 18.91 15.70 -0.15
CA ALA A 20 20.08 14.86 -0.42
C ALA A 20 19.95 13.45 0.20
N ALA A 21 19.18 13.31 1.27
CA ALA A 21 18.96 12.05 1.99
C ALA A 21 17.82 11.20 1.42
N GLY A 22 16.98 11.74 0.52
CA GLY A 22 15.86 10.97 -0.05
C GLY A 22 14.82 11.86 -0.69
N SER A 23 13.65 11.27 -0.97
CA SER A 23 12.50 11.99 -1.52
C SER A 23 11.19 11.32 -1.08
N ALA A 24 10.10 12.09 -1.14
CA ALA A 24 8.74 11.62 -0.90
C ALA A 24 7.78 12.24 -1.90
N ARG A 25 6.87 11.45 -2.45
CA ARG A 25 5.78 11.88 -3.32
C ARG A 25 4.49 11.36 -2.73
N GLN A 26 3.48 12.21 -2.57
CA GLN A 26 2.22 11.77 -1.98
C GLN A 26 1.01 12.12 -2.83
N HIS A 27 -0.07 11.37 -2.63
CA HIS A 27 -1.43 11.86 -2.87
C HIS A 27 -2.27 11.71 -1.60
N THR A 28 -3.13 12.67 -1.41
CA THR A 28 -4.25 12.64 -0.47
C THR A 28 -5.56 12.84 -1.24
N VAL A 29 -6.67 12.90 -0.57
CA VAL A 29 -7.96 13.28 -1.19
C VAL A 29 -7.93 14.68 -1.84
N ASN A 30 -6.96 15.54 -1.50
CA ASN A 30 -6.81 16.86 -2.11
C ASN A 30 -6.24 16.80 -3.53
N GLU A 31 -5.25 15.94 -3.74
CA GLU A 31 -4.61 15.74 -5.04
C GLU A 31 -5.35 14.71 -5.90
N PHE A 32 -5.96 13.70 -5.25
CA PHE A 32 -6.68 12.61 -5.88
C PHE A 32 -8.07 12.42 -5.24
N PRO A 33 -9.06 13.27 -5.58
CA PRO A 33 -10.35 13.39 -4.86
C PRO A 33 -11.19 12.11 -4.79
N VAL A 34 -11.03 11.18 -5.72
CA VAL A 34 -11.74 9.90 -5.70
C VAL A 34 -11.23 8.97 -4.61
N SER A 35 -9.96 9.08 -4.22
CA SER A 35 -9.30 8.24 -3.20
C SER A 35 -9.64 8.70 -1.78
N THR A 36 -10.89 8.52 -1.39
CA THR A 36 -11.40 9.01 -0.10
C THR A 36 -10.96 8.15 1.09
N SER A 37 -10.65 6.90 0.86
CA SER A 37 -10.27 5.93 1.90
C SER A 37 -8.79 5.60 1.95
N PHE A 38 -8.01 6.08 0.98
CA PHE A 38 -6.56 5.89 0.95
C PHE A 38 -5.81 7.19 0.64
N ALA A 39 -4.76 7.44 1.40
CA ALA A 39 -3.63 8.27 0.99
C ALA A 39 -2.42 7.38 0.74
N ALA A 40 -1.49 7.82 -0.10
CA ALA A 40 -0.29 7.03 -0.36
C ALA A 40 0.94 7.91 -0.58
N VAL A 41 2.11 7.32 -0.28
CA VAL A 41 3.42 7.96 -0.46
C VAL A 41 4.36 6.99 -1.17
N SER A 42 5.05 7.47 -2.18
CA SER A 42 6.27 6.86 -2.72
C SER A 42 7.47 7.51 -2.04
N MET A 43 8.21 6.75 -1.25
CA MET A 43 9.35 7.26 -0.48
C MET A 43 10.65 6.58 -0.89
N ARG A 44 11.71 7.38 -0.97
CA ARG A 44 13.06 6.90 -1.23
C ARG A 44 14.01 7.39 -0.16
N LEU A 45 14.83 6.49 0.37
CA LEU A 45 15.86 6.80 1.36
C LEU A 45 17.24 6.37 0.83
N GLN A 46 18.20 7.29 0.86
CA GLN A 46 19.60 6.98 0.57
C GLN A 46 20.19 6.08 1.67
N PRO A 47 21.29 5.35 1.39
CA PRO A 47 22.00 4.59 2.42
C PRO A 47 22.34 5.43 3.65
N GLY A 48 21.93 4.97 4.83
CA GLY A 48 22.09 5.68 6.11
C GLY A 48 21.04 6.77 6.38
N ALA A 49 20.28 7.20 5.38
CA ALA A 49 19.23 8.21 5.56
C ALA A 49 18.12 7.69 6.48
N LEU A 50 17.57 8.56 7.30
CA LEU A 50 16.58 8.27 8.32
C LEU A 50 15.33 9.10 8.07
N ARG A 51 14.16 8.46 7.83
CA ARG A 51 12.87 9.07 8.11
C ARG A 51 12.74 9.11 9.63
N GLU A 52 12.68 10.30 10.18
CA GLU A 52 12.79 10.52 11.63
C GLU A 52 11.72 9.77 12.44
N LEU A 53 11.92 9.70 13.75
CA LEU A 53 10.95 9.12 14.68
C LEU A 53 9.65 9.93 14.65
N HIS A 54 8.55 9.28 14.34
CA HIS A 54 7.24 9.91 14.17
C HIS A 54 6.11 8.92 14.44
N TRP A 55 4.86 9.40 14.44
CA TRP A 55 3.65 8.57 14.51
C TRP A 55 2.48 9.22 13.77
N HIS A 56 1.48 8.41 13.46
CA HIS A 56 0.27 8.81 12.76
C HIS A 56 -0.93 8.71 13.68
N ALA A 57 -1.69 9.79 13.86
CA ALA A 57 -2.83 9.79 14.77
C ALA A 57 -4.12 9.25 14.11
N ILE A 58 -4.34 9.58 12.83
CA ILE A 58 -5.62 9.32 12.16
C ILE A 58 -5.60 8.12 11.22
N ALA A 59 -4.42 7.65 10.82
CA ALA A 59 -4.28 6.55 9.87
C ALA A 59 -3.35 5.46 10.40
N ALA A 60 -3.65 4.21 10.06
CA ALA A 60 -2.69 3.12 10.09
C ALA A 60 -1.84 3.17 8.81
N GLU A 61 -0.61 2.67 8.90
CA GLU A 61 0.32 2.59 7.78
C GLU A 61 0.54 1.15 7.37
N TRP A 62 0.34 0.86 6.10
CA TRP A 62 0.76 -0.38 5.45
C TRP A 62 1.80 -0.05 4.39
N ALA A 63 2.87 -0.79 4.30
CA ALA A 63 3.94 -0.48 3.36
C ALA A 63 4.43 -1.70 2.59
N TYR A 64 5.02 -1.44 1.42
CA TYR A 64 5.62 -2.45 0.54
C TYR A 64 6.97 -1.97 0.02
N VAL A 65 8.02 -2.77 0.19
CA VAL A 65 9.35 -2.47 -0.33
C VAL A 65 9.46 -2.90 -1.80
N ILE A 66 9.69 -1.93 -2.67
CA ILE A 66 9.88 -2.15 -4.12
C ILE A 66 11.34 -2.56 -4.42
N SER A 67 12.30 -1.81 -3.86
CA SER A 67 13.72 -2.04 -4.11
C SER A 67 14.60 -1.55 -2.96
N GLY A 68 15.83 -2.02 -2.90
CA GLY A 68 16.75 -1.67 -1.81
C GLY A 68 16.37 -2.35 -0.49
N ARG A 69 16.89 -1.83 0.61
CA ARG A 69 16.65 -2.35 1.96
C ARG A 69 16.53 -1.22 2.98
N CYS A 70 15.68 -1.40 3.97
CA CYS A 70 15.58 -0.49 5.11
C CYS A 70 15.44 -1.26 6.42
N ARG A 71 15.78 -0.57 7.52
CA ARG A 71 15.54 -1.00 8.91
C ARG A 71 14.41 -0.17 9.50
N VAL A 72 13.47 -0.84 10.08
CA VAL A 72 12.35 -0.21 10.77
C VAL A 72 12.47 -0.50 12.25
N THR A 73 12.26 0.54 13.05
CA THR A 73 12.06 0.44 14.50
C THR A 73 10.63 0.90 14.80
N VAL A 74 9.87 0.11 15.53
CA VAL A 74 8.49 0.44 15.92
C VAL A 74 8.28 0.13 17.38
N ILE A 75 7.48 0.98 18.06
CA ILE A 75 7.09 0.80 19.46
C ILE A 75 5.56 0.80 19.59
N ALA A 76 5.04 -0.19 20.29
CA ALA A 76 3.62 -0.28 20.63
C ALA A 76 3.30 0.49 21.95
N PRO A 77 2.03 0.85 22.19
CA PRO A 77 1.61 1.53 23.43
C PRO A 77 1.92 0.76 24.73
N SER A 78 2.09 -0.56 24.64
CA SER A 78 2.53 -1.42 25.75
C SER A 78 4.00 -1.21 26.14
N GLY A 79 4.79 -0.46 25.33
CA GLY A 79 6.23 -0.35 25.45
C GLY A 79 7.00 -1.45 24.71
N ASN A 80 6.32 -2.43 24.13
CA ASN A 80 6.97 -3.47 23.32
C ASN A 80 7.55 -2.85 22.04
N ALA A 81 8.77 -3.20 21.69
CA ALA A 81 9.48 -2.68 20.53
C ALA A 81 9.91 -3.81 19.59
N GLU A 82 9.95 -3.50 18.30
CA GLU A 82 10.48 -4.38 17.25
C GLU A 82 11.46 -3.62 16.38
N ILE A 83 12.58 -4.27 16.03
CA ILE A 83 13.55 -3.76 15.07
C ILE A 83 13.71 -4.84 14.01
N SER A 84 13.37 -4.54 12.77
CA SER A 84 13.39 -5.50 11.67
C SER A 84 13.95 -4.89 10.39
N ASP A 85 14.69 -5.69 9.62
CA ASP A 85 15.17 -5.33 8.28
C ASP A 85 14.17 -5.78 7.22
N PHE A 86 13.92 -4.93 6.24
CA PHE A 86 12.99 -5.15 5.14
C PHE A 86 13.71 -5.06 3.80
N GLY A 87 13.30 -5.89 2.85
CA GLY A 87 13.79 -5.91 1.49
C GLY A 87 12.65 -6.06 0.48
N PRO A 88 12.96 -6.15 -0.83
CA PRO A 88 11.92 -6.22 -1.87
C PRO A 88 10.91 -7.34 -1.62
N GLY A 89 9.61 -7.00 -1.70
CA GLY A 89 8.52 -7.93 -1.44
C GLY A 89 8.13 -8.08 0.04
N ASP A 90 8.84 -7.44 0.96
CA ASP A 90 8.44 -7.36 2.36
C ASP A 90 7.42 -6.25 2.56
N VAL A 91 6.53 -6.44 3.54
CA VAL A 91 5.53 -5.47 3.97
C VAL A 91 5.59 -5.26 5.47
N TRP A 92 5.19 -4.08 5.93
CA TRP A 92 4.92 -3.81 7.34
C TRP A 92 3.55 -3.20 7.54
N TYR A 93 3.08 -3.27 8.78
CA TYR A 93 1.86 -2.59 9.21
C TYR A 93 2.06 -1.95 10.57
N PHE A 94 1.77 -0.66 10.66
CA PHE A 94 1.75 0.09 11.92
C PHE A 94 0.34 0.54 12.25
N PRO A 95 -0.24 0.05 13.34
CA PRO A 95 -1.49 0.59 13.87
C PRO A 95 -1.35 2.08 14.21
N LYS A 96 -2.46 2.80 14.21
CA LYS A 96 -2.53 4.22 14.61
C LYS A 96 -1.83 4.45 15.94
N GLY A 97 -1.01 5.51 16.03
CA GLY A 97 -0.31 5.91 17.26
C GLY A 97 0.96 5.14 17.59
N HIS A 98 1.37 4.14 16.79
CA HIS A 98 2.64 3.44 17.00
C HIS A 98 3.81 4.32 16.51
N GLY A 99 4.71 4.68 17.45
CA GLY A 99 5.92 5.43 17.12
C GLY A 99 6.90 4.58 16.32
N HIS A 100 7.46 5.11 15.24
CA HIS A 100 8.38 4.38 14.39
C HIS A 100 9.40 5.27 13.70
N SER A 101 10.41 4.64 13.10
CA SER A 101 11.41 5.27 12.22
C SER A 101 11.87 4.28 11.16
N ILE A 102 12.34 4.80 10.02
CA ILE A 102 12.76 3.99 8.87
C ILE A 102 14.14 4.47 8.42
N GLN A 103 15.12 3.56 8.34
CA GLN A 103 16.49 3.89 7.95
C GLN A 103 16.94 3.08 6.73
N GLY A 104 17.47 3.74 5.72
CA GLY A 104 18.07 3.09 4.55
C GLY A 104 19.32 2.28 4.91
N LEU A 105 19.39 1.02 4.46
CA LEU A 105 20.48 0.09 4.79
C LEU A 105 21.61 0.04 3.75
N GLY A 106 21.40 0.57 2.55
CA GLY A 106 22.37 0.42 1.48
C GLY A 106 22.51 -1.04 0.95
N PRO A 107 23.39 -1.28 -0.02
CA PRO A 107 24.29 -0.28 -0.64
C PRO A 107 23.58 0.69 -1.60
N SER A 108 22.34 0.41 -2.01
CA SER A 108 21.52 1.24 -2.88
C SER A 108 20.43 1.96 -2.12
N GLU A 109 19.83 2.95 -2.76
CA GLU A 109 18.60 3.61 -2.31
C GLU A 109 17.51 2.57 -2.02
N CYS A 110 16.76 2.77 -0.93
CA CYS A 110 15.56 2.01 -0.63
C CYS A 110 14.34 2.75 -1.14
N HIS A 111 13.54 2.11 -2.00
CA HIS A 111 12.27 2.62 -2.48
C HIS A 111 11.12 1.77 -1.93
N PHE A 112 10.17 2.40 -1.29
CA PHE A 112 8.98 1.75 -0.74
C PHE A 112 7.74 2.64 -0.87
N LEU A 113 6.59 1.98 -0.88
CA LEU A 113 5.28 2.63 -0.86
C LEU A 113 4.71 2.57 0.55
N LEU A 114 4.12 3.67 0.98
CA LEU A 114 3.32 3.78 2.20
C LEU A 114 1.87 3.98 1.80
N ILE A 115 0.96 3.21 2.39
CA ILE A 115 -0.47 3.24 2.12
C ILE A 115 -1.19 3.43 3.45
N PHE A 116 -2.00 4.47 3.53
CA PHE A 116 -2.71 4.89 4.74
C PHE A 116 -4.20 4.68 4.59
N ASP A 117 -4.87 4.16 5.61
CA ASP A 117 -6.29 3.84 5.64
C ASP A 117 -7.22 5.05 5.85
N ASP A 118 -6.78 6.24 5.47
CA ASP A 118 -7.57 7.48 5.45
C ASP A 118 -7.06 8.41 4.33
N GLY A 119 -7.91 8.70 3.35
CA GLY A 119 -7.55 9.56 2.22
C GLY A 119 -7.21 11.02 2.59
N ARG A 120 -7.55 11.45 3.80
CA ARG A 120 -7.20 12.80 4.32
C ARG A 120 -5.85 12.85 5.02
N PHE A 121 -5.25 11.69 5.28
CA PHE A 121 -3.95 11.65 5.92
C PHE A 121 -2.88 12.25 5.01
N SER A 122 -2.04 13.12 5.56
CA SER A 122 -0.88 13.69 4.87
C SER A 122 0.39 13.33 5.61
N GLU A 123 1.34 12.75 4.90
CA GLU A 123 2.68 12.44 5.40
C GLU A 123 3.45 13.69 5.83
N PHE A 124 3.16 14.83 5.22
CA PHE A 124 3.75 16.13 5.59
C PHE A 124 3.08 16.79 6.80
N GLY A 125 2.17 16.10 7.48
CA GLY A 125 1.48 16.53 8.68
C GLY A 125 1.57 15.49 9.81
N THR A 126 2.60 14.65 9.82
CA THR A 126 2.83 13.64 10.86
C THR A 126 3.27 14.29 12.18
N PHE A 127 3.12 13.57 13.28
CA PHE A 127 3.65 13.96 14.59
C PHE A 127 5.11 13.53 14.67
N SER A 128 6.03 14.46 14.37
CA SER A 128 7.46 14.18 14.41
C SER A 128 8.07 14.48 15.77
N ILE A 129 9.09 13.71 16.16
CA ILE A 129 9.76 13.88 17.47
C ILE A 129 10.50 15.21 17.54
N THR A 130 11.14 15.64 16.44
CA THR A 130 11.92 16.89 16.43
C THR A 130 11.04 18.12 16.47
N ASP A 131 9.87 18.12 15.79
CA ASP A 131 8.92 19.23 15.90
C ASP A 131 8.34 19.27 17.34
N TRP A 132 7.95 18.15 17.93
CA TRP A 132 7.47 18.11 19.31
C TRP A 132 8.49 18.66 20.28
N MET A 133 9.75 18.18 20.21
CA MET A 133 10.83 18.68 21.08
C MET A 133 11.10 20.17 20.87
N SER A 134 11.05 20.67 19.62
CA SER A 134 11.27 22.07 19.30
C SER A 134 10.25 23.03 19.93
N ARG A 135 9.03 22.53 20.19
CA ARG A 135 7.90 23.28 20.79
C ARG A 135 7.75 23.09 22.29
N THR A 136 8.44 22.09 22.86
CA THR A 136 8.36 21.81 24.30
C THR A 136 9.29 22.73 25.09
N PRO A 137 8.83 23.33 26.21
CA PRO A 137 9.69 24.17 27.05
C PRO A 137 10.97 23.44 27.48
N PRO A 138 12.14 24.10 27.43
CA PRO A 138 13.43 23.47 27.73
C PRO A 138 13.56 22.89 29.14
N ASP A 139 12.89 23.47 30.12
CA ASP A 139 12.85 22.96 31.50
C ASP A 139 12.08 21.63 31.57
N VAL A 140 10.98 21.50 30.86
CA VAL A 140 10.19 20.25 30.74
C VAL A 140 11.03 19.17 30.06
N LEU A 141 11.69 19.48 28.93
CA LEU A 141 12.60 18.55 28.27
C LEU A 141 13.76 18.13 29.17
N GLY A 142 14.37 19.10 29.86
CA GLY A 142 15.48 18.85 30.79
C GLY A 142 15.07 17.91 31.92
N GLN A 143 13.89 18.12 32.49
CA GLN A 143 13.35 17.24 33.53
C GLN A 143 13.04 15.84 32.99
N ASN A 144 12.41 15.74 31.83
CA ASN A 144 11.99 14.46 31.24
C ASN A 144 13.17 13.63 30.75
N LEU A 145 14.11 14.26 30.03
CA LEU A 145 15.24 13.56 29.37
C LEU A 145 16.51 13.54 30.21
N GLN A 146 16.52 14.29 31.30
CA GLN A 146 17.71 14.51 32.15
C GLN A 146 18.91 15.06 31.38
N PHE A 147 18.65 15.83 30.32
CA PHE A 147 19.67 16.50 29.53
C PHE A 147 20.04 17.87 30.12
N PRO A 148 21.35 18.20 30.18
CA PRO A 148 21.76 19.54 30.55
C PRO A 148 21.38 20.56 29.47
N PRO A 149 21.19 21.83 29.82
CA PRO A 149 20.78 22.90 28.88
C PRO A 149 21.66 23.01 27.63
N ALA A 150 22.95 22.75 27.76
CA ALA A 150 23.90 22.75 26.63
C ALA A 150 23.64 21.65 25.58
N VAL A 151 23.05 20.53 25.98
CA VAL A 151 22.62 19.45 25.07
C VAL A 151 21.29 19.83 24.42
N LEU A 152 20.32 20.31 25.19
CA LEU A 152 19.02 20.74 24.70
C LEU A 152 19.14 21.86 23.66
N ALA A 153 20.11 22.75 23.81
CA ALA A 153 20.38 23.83 22.87
C ALA A 153 20.81 23.33 21.48
N LYS A 154 21.33 22.10 21.37
CA LYS A 154 21.77 21.47 20.13
C LYS A 154 20.67 20.69 19.40
N LEU A 155 19.52 20.45 20.04
CA LEU A 155 18.41 19.77 19.40
C LEU A 155 17.89 20.59 18.19
N PRO A 156 17.39 19.93 17.14
CA PRO A 156 16.73 20.60 16.03
C PRO A 156 15.65 21.60 16.51
N LYS A 157 15.50 22.70 15.82
CA LYS A 157 14.52 23.75 16.16
C LYS A 157 13.24 23.67 15.34
N GLU A 158 13.20 22.71 14.41
CA GLU A 158 12.07 22.42 13.53
C GLU A 158 12.14 20.93 13.12
N GLU A 159 11.11 20.43 12.46
CA GLU A 159 11.07 19.09 11.91
C GLU A 159 12.23 18.86 10.93
N VAL A 160 12.93 17.73 11.08
CA VAL A 160 14.00 17.34 10.14
C VAL A 160 13.49 16.43 9.02
N TYR A 161 12.35 15.81 9.19
CA TYR A 161 11.63 14.94 8.27
C TYR A 161 12.46 13.74 7.77
N ILE A 162 13.38 13.95 6.81
CA ILE A 162 14.37 12.96 6.37
C ILE A 162 15.77 13.56 6.53
N VAL A 163 16.62 12.88 7.29
CA VAL A 163 17.97 13.35 7.61
C VAL A 163 19.01 12.30 7.26
N GLN A 164 20.18 12.75 6.79
CA GLN A 164 21.31 11.84 6.54
C GLN A 164 21.94 11.43 7.88
N GLY A 165 21.96 10.13 8.14
CA GLY A 165 22.65 9.51 9.25
C GLY A 165 23.80 8.63 8.77
N GLU A 166 24.46 7.95 9.72
CA GLU A 166 25.45 6.93 9.43
C GLU A 166 24.78 5.64 8.96
N LEU A 167 25.51 4.84 8.15
CA LEU A 167 25.03 3.52 7.76
C LEU A 167 25.00 2.61 9.00
N PRO A 168 23.85 2.01 9.34
CA PRO A 168 23.75 1.15 10.51
C PRO A 168 24.51 -0.17 10.27
N PRO A 169 24.93 -0.89 11.35
CA PRO A 169 25.59 -2.19 11.21
C PRO A 169 24.67 -3.21 10.51
N ASP A 170 25.29 -4.22 9.88
CA ASP A 170 24.57 -5.24 9.09
C ASP A 170 23.55 -6.05 9.89
N ALA A 171 23.77 -6.28 11.17
CA ALA A 171 22.81 -6.94 12.04
C ALA A 171 21.97 -5.91 12.78
N PRO A 172 20.64 -6.13 12.93
CA PRO A 172 19.84 -5.32 13.84
C PRO A 172 20.50 -5.35 15.22
N PRO A 173 20.63 -4.20 15.91
CA PRO A 173 21.08 -4.24 17.29
C PRO A 173 20.07 -5.08 18.09
N GLY A 174 20.56 -5.94 18.96
CA GLY A 174 19.71 -6.59 19.97
C GLY A 174 18.93 -5.55 20.77
N ALA A 175 18.05 -5.97 21.65
CA ALA A 175 17.24 -5.05 22.45
C ALA A 175 18.09 -3.88 22.99
N LEU A 176 17.86 -2.69 22.45
CA LEU A 176 18.67 -1.50 22.77
C LEU A 176 18.40 -1.00 24.18
N ASN A 177 17.28 -1.40 24.75
CA ASN A 177 16.88 -1.05 26.09
C ASN A 177 16.34 -2.30 26.80
N THR A 178 17.05 -2.73 27.85
CA THR A 178 16.69 -3.92 28.64
C THR A 178 15.35 -3.78 29.40
N ASN A 179 14.77 -2.59 29.44
CA ASN A 179 13.48 -2.34 30.05
C ASN A 179 12.31 -2.45 29.06
N LEU A 180 12.58 -2.66 27.78
CA LEU A 180 11.56 -2.83 26.76
C LEU A 180 11.42 -4.31 26.42
N GLU A 181 10.20 -4.82 26.53
CA GLU A 181 9.91 -6.20 26.10
C GLU A 181 9.85 -6.26 24.57
N PRO A 182 10.34 -7.35 23.95
CA PRO A 182 10.14 -7.59 22.52
C PRO A 182 8.66 -7.56 22.18
N SER A 183 8.32 -7.03 21.01
CA SER A 183 6.93 -7.03 20.55
C SER A 183 6.42 -8.46 20.41
N GLN A 184 5.23 -8.73 20.94
CA GLN A 184 4.52 -9.99 20.69
C GLN A 184 3.80 -9.97 19.33
N LEU A 185 3.63 -8.78 18.74
CA LEU A 185 3.01 -8.58 17.44
C LEU A 185 4.13 -8.43 16.39
N ASN A 186 4.11 -9.29 15.38
CA ASN A 186 5.03 -9.17 14.27
C ASN A 186 4.51 -8.09 13.29
N HIS A 187 5.24 -6.99 13.16
CA HIS A 187 4.92 -5.89 12.24
C HIS A 187 5.41 -6.14 10.81
N LYS A 188 6.09 -7.26 10.57
CA LYS A 188 6.65 -7.65 9.27
C LYS A 188 5.94 -8.84 8.69
N PHE A 189 5.68 -8.80 7.37
CA PHE A 189 5.25 -9.96 6.59
C PHE A 189 5.98 -10.00 5.25
N ARG A 190 6.26 -11.19 4.74
CA ARG A 190 6.92 -11.41 3.44
C ARG A 190 5.89 -11.71 2.36
N LEU A 191 5.29 -10.67 1.77
CA LEU A 191 4.28 -10.83 0.72
C LEU A 191 4.82 -11.60 -0.49
N GLY A 192 6.06 -11.29 -0.90
CA GLY A 192 6.71 -12.01 -2.00
C GLY A 192 6.98 -13.50 -1.74
N ALA A 193 6.87 -13.96 -0.47
CA ALA A 193 6.97 -15.37 -0.08
C ALA A 193 5.59 -15.98 0.25
N ALA A 194 4.49 -15.24 0.18
CA ALA A 194 3.14 -15.76 0.35
C ALA A 194 2.80 -16.81 -0.73
N PRO A 195 1.87 -17.74 -0.47
CA PRO A 195 1.46 -18.72 -1.46
C PRO A 195 1.07 -18.07 -2.79
N LEU A 196 1.67 -18.55 -3.87
CA LEU A 196 1.37 -18.05 -5.22
C LEU A 196 0.15 -18.77 -5.78
N LEU A 197 -0.96 -18.05 -5.92
CA LEU A 197 -2.16 -18.51 -6.62
C LEU A 197 -1.95 -18.32 -8.12
N LYS A 198 -1.94 -19.42 -8.87
CA LYS A 198 -1.64 -19.43 -10.31
C LYS A 198 -2.90 -19.60 -11.13
N PHE A 199 -3.02 -18.78 -12.17
CA PHE A 199 -4.09 -18.79 -13.15
C PHE A 199 -3.50 -18.85 -14.57
N GLU A 200 -4.31 -19.06 -15.58
CA GLU A 200 -3.88 -19.13 -16.98
C GLU A 200 -3.16 -17.84 -17.40
N GLY A 201 -3.77 -16.69 -17.13
CA GLY A 201 -3.29 -15.37 -17.55
C GLY A 201 -2.36 -14.68 -16.53
N GLY A 202 -2.03 -15.30 -15.40
CA GLY A 202 -1.20 -14.64 -14.40
C GLY A 202 -1.17 -15.33 -13.04
N SER A 203 -0.92 -14.56 -12.01
CA SER A 203 -0.86 -15.05 -10.63
C SER A 203 -1.12 -13.92 -9.63
N GLU A 204 -1.48 -14.27 -8.40
CA GLU A 204 -1.58 -13.35 -7.30
C GLU A 204 -1.01 -13.93 -6.00
N GLN A 205 -0.54 -13.06 -5.12
CA GLN A 205 -0.15 -13.36 -3.74
C GLN A 205 -0.95 -12.42 -2.85
N VAL A 206 -1.63 -12.96 -1.86
CA VAL A 206 -2.56 -12.22 -0.99
C VAL A 206 -2.05 -12.25 0.45
N VAL A 207 -2.13 -11.12 1.14
CA VAL A 207 -1.93 -10.99 2.57
C VAL A 207 -3.10 -10.23 3.20
N SER A 208 -3.97 -10.93 3.88
CA SER A 208 -5.07 -10.39 4.68
C SER A 208 -4.74 -10.51 6.17
N GLN A 209 -5.65 -10.09 7.03
CA GLN A 209 -5.51 -10.28 8.48
C GLN A 209 -5.34 -11.75 8.89
N GLN A 210 -5.81 -12.70 8.08
CA GLN A 210 -5.62 -14.13 8.36
C GLN A 210 -4.15 -14.55 8.34
N GLN A 211 -3.35 -13.99 7.42
CA GLN A 211 -1.92 -14.27 7.31
C GLN A 211 -1.07 -13.29 8.10
N PHE A 212 -1.55 -12.06 8.25
CA PHE A 212 -0.87 -10.95 8.92
C PHE A 212 -1.78 -10.29 9.95
N PRO A 213 -1.96 -10.89 11.14
CA PRO A 213 -3.01 -10.55 12.10
C PRO A 213 -3.01 -9.09 12.58
N ILE A 214 -1.87 -8.41 12.57
CA ILE A 214 -1.78 -7.01 12.96
C ILE A 214 -2.39 -6.07 11.90
N SER A 215 -2.42 -6.47 10.62
CA SER A 215 -2.99 -5.69 9.52
C SER A 215 -4.52 -5.73 9.55
N SER A 216 -5.09 -5.00 10.49
CA SER A 216 -6.52 -5.07 10.82
C SER A 216 -7.42 -4.19 9.93
N THR A 217 -6.84 -3.35 9.06
CA THR A 217 -7.59 -2.41 8.21
C THR A 217 -7.24 -2.49 6.74
N ILE A 218 -6.13 -3.14 6.38
CA ILE A 218 -5.66 -3.22 5.00
C ILE A 218 -5.30 -4.65 4.64
N THR A 219 -5.82 -5.12 3.50
CA THR A 219 -5.37 -6.32 2.79
C THR A 219 -4.50 -5.91 1.62
N GLY A 220 -3.35 -6.57 1.42
CA GLY A 220 -2.46 -6.36 0.29
C GLY A 220 -2.46 -7.51 -0.71
N VAL A 221 -2.34 -7.21 -2.00
CA VAL A 221 -2.21 -8.21 -3.07
C VAL A 221 -1.09 -7.80 -4.02
N LEU A 222 -0.23 -8.73 -4.36
CA LEU A 222 0.71 -8.59 -5.48
C LEU A 222 0.15 -9.36 -6.66
N LEU A 223 -0.36 -8.62 -7.65
CA LEU A 223 -0.98 -9.15 -8.87
C LEU A 223 0.03 -9.14 -10.01
N THR A 224 0.16 -10.25 -10.73
CA THR A 224 0.94 -10.33 -11.97
C THR A 224 0.07 -10.82 -13.10
N ILE A 225 0.01 -10.06 -14.20
CA ILE A 225 -0.75 -10.39 -15.42
C ILE A 225 0.23 -10.58 -16.57
N LYS A 226 0.19 -11.76 -17.19
CA LYS A 226 1.03 -12.10 -18.35
C LYS A 226 0.60 -11.31 -19.59
N PRO A 227 1.48 -11.18 -20.63
CA PRO A 227 1.10 -10.58 -21.89
C PRO A 227 -0.20 -11.16 -22.46
N GLY A 228 -1.15 -10.27 -22.81
CA GLY A 228 -2.48 -10.63 -23.31
C GLY A 228 -3.44 -11.18 -22.24
N GLY A 229 -3.03 -11.25 -20.99
CA GLY A 229 -3.88 -11.70 -19.88
C GLY A 229 -4.91 -10.65 -19.47
N LEU A 230 -5.97 -11.12 -18.84
CA LEU A 230 -7.09 -10.32 -18.38
C LEU A 230 -7.47 -10.73 -16.95
N ARG A 231 -7.32 -9.82 -15.98
CA ARG A 231 -8.04 -9.93 -14.71
C ARG A 231 -9.51 -9.71 -15.02
N GLU A 232 -10.31 -10.76 -14.89
CA GLU A 232 -11.68 -10.77 -15.38
C GLU A 232 -12.55 -9.67 -14.77
N LEU A 233 -13.72 -9.40 -15.38
CA LEU A 233 -14.70 -8.47 -14.82
C LEU A 233 -15.16 -8.94 -13.45
N HIS A 234 -15.01 -8.10 -12.45
CA HIS A 234 -15.33 -8.40 -11.06
C HIS A 234 -15.60 -7.13 -10.26
N TRP A 235 -16.02 -7.27 -9.01
CA TRP A 235 -16.11 -6.17 -8.05
C TRP A 235 -15.81 -6.66 -6.63
N HIS A 236 -15.44 -5.72 -5.77
CA HIS A 236 -15.22 -5.98 -4.34
C HIS A 236 -16.43 -5.48 -3.54
N PRO A 237 -17.17 -6.38 -2.84
CA PRO A 237 -18.37 -5.98 -2.12
C PRO A 237 -18.08 -5.28 -0.78
N ASN A 238 -16.89 -5.47 -0.23
CA ASN A 238 -16.52 -5.05 1.13
C ASN A 238 -15.47 -3.92 1.20
N ALA A 239 -14.80 -3.59 0.08
CA ALA A 239 -13.68 -2.66 0.10
C ALA A 239 -13.59 -1.79 -1.16
N ASP A 240 -13.00 -0.60 -1.01
CA ASP A 240 -12.38 0.14 -2.09
C ASP A 240 -11.06 -0.52 -2.46
N GLU A 241 -10.63 -0.34 -3.70
CA GLU A 241 -9.38 -0.87 -4.22
C GLU A 241 -8.45 0.27 -4.63
N TRP A 242 -7.22 0.26 -4.11
CA TRP A 242 -6.14 1.12 -4.51
C TRP A 242 -5.06 0.28 -5.20
N GLN A 243 -4.53 0.77 -6.33
CA GLN A 243 -3.53 0.07 -7.12
C GLN A 243 -2.32 0.96 -7.37
N TYR A 244 -1.12 0.36 -7.40
CA TYR A 244 0.10 0.99 -7.89
C TYR A 244 0.80 0.09 -8.90
N TYR A 245 1.12 0.64 -10.05
CA TYR A 245 1.80 -0.08 -11.13
C TYR A 245 3.31 -0.11 -10.91
N ILE A 246 3.85 -1.29 -10.58
CA ILE A 246 5.29 -1.50 -10.38
C ILE A 246 6.01 -1.61 -11.71
N LYS A 247 5.46 -2.40 -12.66
CA LYS A 247 6.00 -2.58 -14.02
C LYS A 247 4.90 -2.99 -15.00
N GLY A 248 5.23 -2.90 -16.29
CA GLY A 248 4.31 -3.24 -17.37
C GLY A 248 3.20 -2.20 -17.54
N ARG A 249 2.25 -2.50 -18.41
CA ARG A 249 1.12 -1.61 -18.73
C ARG A 249 -0.18 -2.38 -18.79
N SER A 250 -1.26 -1.75 -18.33
CA SER A 250 -2.62 -2.30 -18.45
C SER A 250 -3.63 -1.21 -18.77
N GLU A 251 -4.74 -1.65 -19.36
CA GLU A 251 -5.97 -0.89 -19.47
C GLU A 251 -6.91 -1.33 -18.35
N ILE A 252 -7.50 -0.37 -17.63
CA ILE A 252 -8.58 -0.61 -16.67
C ILE A 252 -9.86 0.01 -17.21
N GLY A 253 -10.93 -0.79 -17.26
CA GLY A 253 -12.29 -0.28 -17.45
C GLY A 253 -13.07 -0.39 -16.17
N ILE A 254 -13.72 0.71 -15.73
CA ILE A 254 -14.61 0.73 -14.57
C ILE A 254 -16.05 1.03 -14.99
N PHE A 255 -16.98 0.34 -14.35
CA PHE A 255 -18.41 0.48 -14.55
C PHE A 255 -19.08 0.94 -13.25
N GLY A 256 -19.83 2.04 -13.34
CA GLY A 256 -20.68 2.56 -12.29
C GLY A 256 -22.16 2.41 -12.62
N ALA A 257 -23.03 2.66 -11.64
CA ALA A 257 -24.47 2.60 -11.83
C ALA A 257 -24.96 3.57 -12.93
N ASN A 258 -26.12 3.26 -13.51
CA ASN A 258 -26.78 4.04 -14.57
C ASN A 258 -25.98 4.08 -15.89
N GLY A 259 -25.27 3.01 -16.23
CA GLY A 259 -24.53 2.88 -17.48
C GLY A 259 -23.27 3.74 -17.56
N LYS A 260 -22.80 4.30 -16.44
CA LYS A 260 -21.55 5.05 -16.41
C LYS A 260 -20.37 4.12 -16.63
N TYR A 261 -19.44 4.54 -17.47
CA TYR A 261 -18.25 3.75 -17.77
C TYR A 261 -17.07 4.68 -18.06
N ARG A 262 -15.90 4.32 -17.56
CA ARG A 262 -14.64 4.99 -17.86
C ARG A 262 -13.53 3.96 -18.04
N GLN A 263 -12.57 4.28 -18.91
CA GLN A 263 -11.44 3.45 -19.24
C GLN A 263 -10.19 4.33 -19.36
N ASP A 264 -9.09 3.86 -18.78
CA ASP A 264 -7.79 4.52 -18.85
C ASP A 264 -6.66 3.49 -18.95
N GLU A 265 -5.50 3.91 -19.48
CA GLU A 265 -4.28 3.12 -19.52
C GLU A 265 -3.36 3.51 -18.36
N PHE A 266 -2.70 2.51 -17.77
CA PHE A 266 -1.81 2.64 -16.63
C PHE A 266 -0.44 2.04 -16.91
N GLY A 267 0.60 2.65 -16.37
CA GLY A 267 1.99 2.21 -16.45
C GLY A 267 2.75 2.47 -15.16
N PRO A 268 4.05 2.16 -15.10
CA PRO A 268 4.85 2.28 -13.87
C PRO A 268 4.73 3.67 -13.22
N GLY A 269 4.44 3.69 -11.91
CA GLY A 269 4.24 4.92 -11.15
C GLY A 269 2.81 5.44 -11.11
N ASP A 270 1.94 4.93 -11.98
CA ASP A 270 0.51 5.26 -11.96
C ASP A 270 -0.21 4.58 -10.78
N VAL A 271 -1.21 5.27 -10.25
CA VAL A 271 -2.14 4.80 -9.24
C VAL A 271 -3.55 4.76 -9.82
N ALA A 272 -4.29 3.70 -9.53
CA ALA A 272 -5.74 3.63 -9.76
C ALA A 272 -6.48 3.58 -8.42
N PHE A 273 -7.70 4.15 -8.39
CA PHE A 273 -8.62 4.00 -7.27
C PHE A 273 -10.01 3.60 -7.76
N ILE A 274 -10.52 2.48 -7.25
CA ILE A 274 -11.79 1.90 -7.63
C ILE A 274 -12.68 1.81 -6.40
N ASN A 275 -13.81 2.51 -6.44
CA ASN A 275 -14.77 2.50 -5.35
C ASN A 275 -15.40 1.12 -5.16
N ARG A 276 -15.66 0.78 -3.90
CA ARG A 276 -16.39 -0.43 -3.51
C ARG A 276 -17.65 -0.63 -4.37
N GLY A 277 -17.81 -1.84 -4.88
CA GLY A 277 -18.98 -2.24 -5.66
C GLY A 277 -18.95 -1.80 -7.13
N PHE A 278 -17.93 -1.05 -7.58
CA PHE A 278 -17.79 -0.73 -9.00
C PHE A 278 -17.21 -1.93 -9.75
N GLY A 279 -17.93 -2.35 -10.81
CA GLY A 279 -17.45 -3.41 -11.70
C GLY A 279 -16.23 -2.94 -12.48
N HIS A 280 -15.19 -3.79 -12.59
CA HIS A 280 -13.99 -3.43 -13.32
C HIS A 280 -13.26 -4.65 -13.86
N TYR A 281 -12.31 -4.40 -14.75
CA TYR A 281 -11.35 -5.39 -15.25
C TYR A 281 -9.99 -4.74 -15.40
N ILE A 282 -8.93 -5.56 -15.44
CA ILE A 282 -7.57 -5.12 -15.76
C ILE A 282 -7.06 -5.96 -16.93
N LYS A 283 -6.87 -5.34 -18.09
CA LYS A 283 -6.38 -5.98 -19.31
C LYS A 283 -4.93 -5.59 -19.55
N GLN A 284 -4.05 -6.57 -19.54
CA GLN A 284 -2.65 -6.33 -19.85
C GLN A 284 -2.50 -5.88 -21.32
N ILE A 285 -1.69 -4.83 -21.52
CA ILE A 285 -1.36 -4.28 -22.84
C ILE A 285 0.16 -4.20 -23.01
N GLY A 286 0.63 -4.50 -24.22
CA GLY A 286 2.06 -4.54 -24.52
C GLY A 286 2.66 -5.95 -24.43
N ASN A 287 3.99 -6.04 -24.40
CA ASN A 287 4.73 -7.30 -24.61
C ASN A 287 5.37 -7.86 -23.33
N GLU A 288 5.28 -7.15 -22.22
CA GLU A 288 5.82 -7.59 -20.93
C GLU A 288 4.71 -7.81 -19.91
N GLU A 289 4.96 -8.65 -18.90
CA GLU A 289 4.01 -8.83 -17.81
C GLU A 289 3.81 -7.54 -17.02
N THR A 290 2.58 -7.32 -16.57
CA THR A 290 2.25 -6.22 -15.65
C THR A 290 2.26 -6.74 -14.22
N GLN A 291 2.93 -6.00 -13.32
CA GLN A 291 2.90 -6.26 -11.89
C GLN A 291 2.31 -5.05 -11.16
N ILE A 292 1.30 -5.31 -10.36
CA ILE A 292 0.51 -4.30 -9.66
C ILE A 292 0.49 -4.65 -8.18
N LEU A 293 0.82 -3.66 -7.33
CA LEU A 293 0.51 -3.74 -5.92
C LEU A 293 -0.91 -3.23 -5.71
N VAL A 294 -1.74 -4.03 -5.04
CA VAL A 294 -3.14 -3.69 -4.77
C VAL A 294 -3.36 -3.66 -3.26
N ALA A 295 -4.10 -2.67 -2.78
CA ALA A 295 -4.52 -2.55 -1.39
C ALA A 295 -6.03 -2.37 -1.29
N PHE A 296 -6.64 -3.04 -0.31
CA PHE A 296 -8.06 -2.97 0.02
C PHE A 296 -8.23 -2.43 1.43
N ASN A 297 -9.16 -1.49 1.64
CA ASN A 297 -9.49 -0.93 2.97
C ASN A 297 -10.37 -1.89 3.79
N SER A 298 -9.95 -3.14 3.88
CA SER A 298 -10.63 -4.19 4.62
C SER A 298 -9.59 -5.20 5.14
N PRO A 299 -9.81 -5.80 6.32
CA PRO A 299 -8.97 -6.90 6.80
C PRO A 299 -9.15 -8.19 5.98
N ASP A 300 -10.25 -8.30 5.22
CA ASP A 300 -10.62 -9.48 4.45
C ASP A 300 -10.66 -9.19 2.95
N TYR A 301 -10.06 -10.10 2.17
CA TYR A 301 -10.15 -10.10 0.71
C TYR A 301 -11.44 -10.77 0.26
N GLN A 302 -12.30 -10.01 -0.42
CA GLN A 302 -13.55 -10.52 -1.00
C GLN A 302 -13.73 -9.99 -2.42
N GLU A 303 -14.19 -10.86 -3.31
CA GLU A 303 -14.56 -10.49 -4.67
C GLU A 303 -15.72 -11.31 -5.20
N ILE A 304 -16.42 -10.76 -6.17
CA ILE A 304 -17.42 -11.46 -6.98
C ILE A 304 -17.05 -11.26 -8.45
N SER A 305 -16.61 -12.31 -9.10
CA SER A 305 -16.30 -12.28 -10.53
C SER A 305 -17.55 -12.56 -11.37
N ILE A 306 -17.59 -11.99 -12.58
CA ILE A 306 -18.76 -12.16 -13.47
C ILE A 306 -18.96 -13.63 -13.86
N SER A 307 -17.87 -14.34 -14.13
CA SER A 307 -17.96 -15.77 -14.49
C SER A 307 -18.52 -16.63 -13.37
N THR A 308 -18.12 -16.37 -12.12
CA THR A 308 -18.68 -17.04 -10.93
C THR A 308 -20.14 -16.69 -10.75
N TRP A 309 -20.51 -15.42 -10.89
CA TRP A 309 -21.90 -14.98 -10.73
C TRP A 309 -22.80 -15.61 -11.81
N LEU A 310 -22.39 -15.58 -13.08
CA LEU A 310 -23.16 -16.23 -14.15
C LEU A 310 -23.28 -17.74 -13.94
N ALA A 311 -22.18 -18.40 -13.56
CA ALA A 311 -22.19 -19.84 -13.29
C ALA A 311 -23.12 -20.26 -12.13
N SER A 312 -23.41 -19.34 -11.20
CA SER A 312 -24.27 -19.56 -10.05
C SER A 312 -25.79 -19.39 -10.35
N ASN A 313 -26.14 -19.03 -11.58
CA ASN A 313 -27.53 -18.80 -11.96
C ASN A 313 -28.09 -19.93 -12.85
N PRO A 314 -29.39 -20.27 -12.76
CA PRO A 314 -30.02 -21.21 -13.67
C PRO A 314 -29.88 -20.76 -15.12
N PRO A 315 -29.52 -21.61 -16.08
CA PRO A 315 -29.37 -21.25 -17.49
C PRO A 315 -30.59 -20.57 -18.11
N ARG A 316 -31.78 -21.02 -17.71
CA ARG A 316 -33.04 -20.41 -18.20
C ARG A 316 -33.18 -18.96 -17.76
N LEU A 317 -32.84 -18.63 -16.49
CA LEU A 317 -32.88 -17.26 -15.97
C LEU A 317 -31.93 -16.35 -16.75
N LEU A 318 -30.71 -16.83 -17.02
CA LEU A 318 -29.73 -16.08 -17.81
C LEU A 318 -30.20 -15.87 -19.27
N ALA A 319 -30.79 -16.93 -19.88
CA ALA A 319 -31.34 -16.86 -21.23
C ALA A 319 -32.43 -15.79 -21.32
N ASP A 320 -33.36 -15.78 -20.37
CA ASP A 320 -34.43 -14.78 -20.30
C ASP A 320 -33.87 -13.37 -20.07
N ASN A 321 -32.87 -13.22 -19.16
CA ASN A 321 -32.24 -11.93 -18.86
C ASN A 321 -31.50 -11.33 -20.06
N PHE A 322 -30.82 -12.15 -20.85
CA PHE A 322 -30.01 -11.71 -21.99
C PHE A 322 -30.76 -11.73 -23.34
N GLY A 323 -31.95 -12.29 -23.38
CA GLY A 323 -32.67 -12.52 -24.65
C GLY A 323 -31.97 -13.52 -25.56
N LEU A 324 -31.31 -14.54 -24.99
CA LEU A 324 -30.53 -15.54 -25.71
C LEU A 324 -31.19 -16.94 -25.65
N ASP A 325 -30.79 -17.81 -26.57
CA ASP A 325 -31.15 -19.24 -26.49
C ASP A 325 -30.42 -19.90 -25.29
N VAL A 326 -31.13 -20.80 -24.58
CA VAL A 326 -30.59 -21.54 -23.43
C VAL A 326 -29.32 -22.29 -23.80
N GLY A 327 -29.28 -22.94 -24.98
CA GLY A 327 -28.09 -23.66 -25.44
C GLY A 327 -26.86 -22.81 -25.68
N VAL A 328 -27.01 -21.47 -25.87
CA VAL A 328 -25.90 -20.53 -25.90
C VAL A 328 -25.39 -20.28 -24.49
N VAL A 329 -26.32 -20.03 -23.56
CA VAL A 329 -25.98 -19.74 -22.16
C VAL A 329 -25.32 -20.94 -21.47
N GLU A 330 -25.71 -22.17 -21.80
CA GLU A 330 -25.11 -23.39 -21.26
C GLU A 330 -23.62 -23.56 -21.59
N LYS A 331 -23.10 -22.79 -22.58
CA LYS A 331 -21.68 -22.77 -22.95
C LYS A 331 -20.84 -21.79 -22.14
N LEU A 332 -21.46 -20.94 -21.31
CA LEU A 332 -20.74 -20.01 -20.44
C LEU A 332 -19.81 -20.78 -19.45
N PRO A 333 -18.73 -20.16 -19.00
CA PRO A 333 -17.86 -20.74 -17.99
C PRO A 333 -18.64 -21.21 -16.75
N LYS A 334 -18.29 -22.38 -16.22
CA LYS A 334 -18.98 -22.99 -15.08
C LYS A 334 -18.28 -22.70 -13.73
N ALA A 335 -17.22 -21.92 -13.74
CA ALA A 335 -16.47 -21.50 -12.56
C ALA A 335 -15.79 -20.16 -12.82
N GLY A 336 -15.37 -19.49 -11.74
CA GLY A 336 -14.54 -18.29 -11.81
C GLY A 336 -13.22 -18.57 -12.54
N ARG A 337 -12.80 -17.62 -13.36
CA ARG A 337 -11.56 -17.71 -14.14
C ARG A 337 -10.45 -16.84 -13.58
N PHE A 338 -10.78 -15.85 -12.81
CA PHE A 338 -9.91 -14.86 -12.15
C PHE A 338 -8.99 -14.11 -13.12
N ILE A 339 -7.91 -14.74 -13.58
CA ILE A 339 -6.97 -14.16 -14.55
C ILE A 339 -6.95 -15.06 -15.79
N VAL A 340 -7.59 -14.57 -16.84
CA VAL A 340 -7.79 -15.29 -18.11
C VAL A 340 -6.54 -15.12 -18.97
N GLY A 341 -6.13 -16.20 -19.64
CA GLY A 341 -5.03 -16.17 -20.61
C GLY A 341 -5.39 -15.43 -21.90
N ALA A 342 -4.36 -15.18 -22.73
CA ALA A 342 -4.56 -14.65 -24.08
C ALA A 342 -5.44 -15.62 -24.91
N THR A 343 -6.39 -15.08 -25.67
CA THR A 343 -7.22 -15.84 -26.63
C THR A 343 -6.54 -15.96 -27.97
#